data_ba2fae26f139b396054d359a1bec8838
#
_entry.id   ba2fae26f139b396054d359a1bec8838
#
_cell.length_a   1.000
_cell.length_b   1.000
_cell.length_c   1.000
_cell.angle_alpha   90.00
_cell.angle_beta   90.00
_cell.angle_gamma   90.00
#
_symmetry.space_group_name_H-M   'P 1'
#
loop_
_entity.id
_entity.type
_entity.pdbx_description
1 polymer ?
#
loop_
_entity_poly.entity_id
_entity_poly.type
_entity_poly.pdbx_seq_one_letter_code
_entity_poly.pdbx_strand_id
1 'polypeptide(L)'
;SSDLVFLPEEDKYSNSKQEILDRICGLFGGRIAEELIYGDKGITTGASNDIERATDLARNMVTKWGLSTAIGPMKYDEESDEPFLGRSASSQSKGISDQTAEKIDKEIKKIIDDCYKRATKILKDNIDKLHLMSESLVELETLDTAQIDDIMAGAKPRRESDDDSAPK
;
A
#
# COMPACT_ATOMS: atom_id res chain seq x y z
N SER A 1 -31.54 29.78 -0.54
CA SER A 1 -31.41 28.43 0.00
C SER A 1 -30.41 27.68 -0.88
N SER A 2 -29.15 27.90 -0.59
CA SER A 2 -28.06 27.15 -1.20
C SER A 2 -27.88 25.86 -0.41
N ASP A 3 -28.50 24.82 -0.85
CA ASP A 3 -28.17 23.48 -0.42
C ASP A 3 -26.78 23.16 -0.97
N LEU A 4 -25.77 23.50 -0.19
CA LEU A 4 -24.48 22.90 -0.30
C LEU A 4 -24.65 21.43 0.09
N VAL A 5 -25.01 20.61 -0.88
CA VAL A 5 -24.88 19.19 -0.74
C VAL A 5 -23.40 18.92 -0.69
N PHE A 6 -22.87 18.77 0.51
CA PHE A 6 -21.63 18.07 0.71
C PHE A 6 -21.88 16.67 0.19
N LEU A 7 -21.39 16.41 -1.01
CA LEU A 7 -21.20 15.05 -1.44
C LEU A 7 -20.31 14.42 -0.36
N PRO A 8 -20.78 13.39 0.35
CA PRO A 8 -19.92 12.73 1.30
C PRO A 8 -18.68 12.28 0.55
N GLU A 9 -17.51 12.43 1.16
CA GLU A 9 -16.23 11.94 0.62
C GLU A 9 -16.25 10.43 0.33
N GLU A 10 -17.40 9.82 0.39
CA GLU A 10 -17.68 8.39 0.43
C GLU A 10 -18.26 7.82 -0.85
N ASP A 11 -18.20 8.54 -1.94
CA ASP A 11 -18.25 7.88 -3.25
C ASP A 11 -16.95 7.08 -3.50
N LYS A 12 -16.42 6.53 -2.40
CA LYS A 12 -15.29 5.59 -2.37
C LYS A 12 -15.69 4.16 -2.66
N TYR A 13 -16.86 3.94 -3.25
CA TYR A 13 -17.23 2.62 -3.76
C TYR A 13 -16.47 2.27 -5.05
N SER A 14 -15.87 3.23 -5.70
CA SER A 14 -15.01 2.99 -6.85
C SER A 14 -13.64 3.64 -6.66
N ASN A 15 -12.61 2.80 -6.57
CA ASN A 15 -11.23 3.25 -6.61
C ASN A 15 -10.70 3.12 -8.03
N SER A 16 -9.97 4.11 -8.51
CA SER A 16 -9.29 4.00 -9.78
C SER A 16 -8.14 2.99 -9.69
N LYS A 17 -7.75 2.45 -10.84
CA LYS A 17 -6.56 1.59 -10.93
C LYS A 17 -5.33 2.26 -10.30
N GLN A 18 -5.13 3.55 -10.57
CA GLN A 18 -4.00 4.31 -10.04
C GLN A 18 -4.04 4.42 -8.51
N GLU A 19 -5.21 4.68 -7.94
CA GLU A 19 -5.37 4.75 -6.48
C GLU A 19 -5.03 3.42 -5.79
N ILE A 20 -5.42 2.30 -6.40
CA ILE A 20 -5.10 0.97 -5.88
C ILE A 20 -3.59 0.70 -5.96
N LEU A 21 -2.95 1.04 -7.09
CA LEU A 21 -1.50 0.93 -7.25
C LEU A 21 -0.74 1.79 -6.24
N ASP A 22 -1.19 3.01 -6.01
CA ASP A 22 -0.60 3.92 -5.01
C ASP A 22 -0.74 3.35 -3.59
N ARG A 23 -1.87 2.72 -3.30
CA ARG A 23 -2.09 2.05 -2.00
C ARG A 23 -1.15 0.86 -1.82
N ILE A 24 -0.95 0.05 -2.85
CA ILE A 24 0.01 -1.07 -2.81
C ILE A 24 1.43 -0.54 -2.57
N CYS A 25 1.84 0.52 -3.27
CA CYS A 25 3.12 1.17 -3.05
C CYS A 25 3.28 1.64 -1.60
N GLY A 26 2.23 2.27 -1.04
CA GLY A 26 2.23 2.74 0.35
C GLY A 26 2.37 1.62 1.37
N LEU A 27 1.74 0.48 1.12
CA LEU A 27 1.86 -0.70 1.99
C LEU A 27 3.28 -1.27 2.03
N PHE A 28 4.02 -1.21 0.93
CA PHE A 28 5.44 -1.61 0.91
C PHE A 28 6.39 -0.59 1.53
N GLY A 29 5.95 0.64 1.69
CA GLY A 29 6.80 1.75 2.14
C GLY A 29 7.50 1.48 3.46
N GLY A 30 6.79 0.94 4.45
CA GLY A 30 7.36 0.62 5.77
C GLY A 30 8.48 -0.42 5.70
N ARG A 31 8.27 -1.50 4.97
CA ARG A 31 9.29 -2.53 4.78
C ARG A 31 10.53 -2.01 4.05
N ILE A 32 10.31 -1.24 2.99
CA ILE A 32 11.40 -0.67 2.20
C ILE A 32 12.20 0.33 3.05
N ALA A 33 11.51 1.14 3.85
CA ALA A 33 12.16 2.07 4.77
C ALA A 33 13.04 1.34 5.80
N GLU A 34 12.55 0.26 6.41
CA GLU A 34 13.34 -0.58 7.31
C GLU A 34 14.59 -1.14 6.61
N GLU A 35 14.44 -1.66 5.40
CA GLU A 35 15.53 -2.21 4.61
C GLU A 35 16.58 -1.14 4.27
N LEU A 36 16.17 0.04 3.87
CA LEU A 36 17.07 1.14 3.52
C LEU A 36 17.83 1.71 4.71
N ILE A 37 17.20 1.76 5.89
CA ILE A 37 17.82 2.33 7.11
C ILE A 37 18.66 1.29 7.84
N TYR A 38 18.16 0.09 8.00
CA TYR A 38 18.78 -0.94 8.86
C TYR A 38 19.47 -2.06 8.07
N GLY A 39 19.33 -2.10 6.76
CA GLY A 39 19.80 -3.19 5.90
C GLY A 39 18.97 -4.47 6.06
N ASP A 40 19.35 -5.52 5.35
CA ASP A 40 18.61 -6.80 5.32
C ASP A 40 18.37 -7.42 6.70
N LYS A 41 19.33 -7.25 7.60
CA LYS A 41 19.25 -7.80 8.97
C LYS A 41 18.26 -7.05 9.87
N GLY A 42 17.90 -5.85 9.50
CA GLY A 42 16.94 -5.01 10.23
C GLY A 42 15.48 -5.22 9.81
N ILE A 43 15.24 -6.07 8.83
CA ILE A 43 13.88 -6.37 8.39
C ILE A 43 13.18 -7.22 9.44
N THR A 44 12.01 -6.76 9.84
CA THR A 44 11.18 -7.42 10.85
C THR A 44 9.93 -8.03 10.25
N THR A 45 9.24 -8.87 11.01
CA THR A 45 7.93 -9.40 10.65
C THR A 45 6.79 -8.38 10.79
N GLY A 46 7.08 -7.18 11.27
CA GLY A 46 6.09 -6.11 11.48
C GLY A 46 5.33 -5.69 10.21
N ALA A 47 5.98 -5.79 9.05
CA ALA A 47 5.39 -5.48 7.77
C ALA A 47 4.63 -6.65 7.11
N SER A 48 4.52 -7.81 7.75
CA SER A 48 3.89 -9.00 7.15
C SER A 48 2.41 -8.79 6.81
N ASN A 49 1.68 -8.09 7.64
CA ASN A 49 0.28 -7.74 7.39
C ASN A 49 0.13 -6.80 6.18
N ASP A 50 1.04 -5.86 6.02
CA ASP A 50 1.04 -4.95 4.87
C ASP A 50 1.36 -5.68 3.56
N ILE A 51 2.26 -6.66 3.60
CA ILE A 51 2.57 -7.52 2.45
C ILE A 51 1.35 -8.35 2.06
N GLU A 52 0.65 -8.92 3.04
CA GLU A 52 -0.58 -9.68 2.80
C GLU A 52 -1.65 -8.80 2.15
N ARG A 53 -1.90 -7.62 2.69
CA ARG A 53 -2.87 -6.66 2.15
C ARG A 53 -2.49 -6.20 0.74
N ALA A 54 -1.23 -5.94 0.48
CA ALA A 54 -0.73 -5.58 -0.85
C ALA A 54 -0.95 -6.70 -1.86
N THR A 55 -0.69 -7.93 -1.46
CA THR A 55 -0.91 -9.12 -2.29
C THR A 55 -2.39 -9.32 -2.59
N ASP A 56 -3.27 -9.16 -1.61
CA ASP A 56 -4.72 -9.26 -1.78
C ASP A 56 -5.25 -8.18 -2.73
N LEU A 57 -4.78 -6.96 -2.60
CA LEU A 57 -5.15 -5.87 -3.53
C LEU A 57 -4.72 -6.17 -4.96
N ALA A 58 -3.49 -6.63 -5.16
CA ALA A 58 -2.99 -6.99 -6.47
C ALA A 58 -3.78 -8.18 -7.08
N ARG A 59 -4.10 -9.17 -6.27
CA ARG A 59 -4.94 -10.31 -6.68
C ARG A 59 -6.33 -9.85 -7.10
N ASN A 60 -6.97 -9.00 -6.31
CA ASN A 60 -8.30 -8.47 -6.60
C ASN A 60 -8.30 -7.62 -7.88
N MET A 61 -7.25 -6.87 -8.15
CA MET A 61 -7.11 -6.13 -9.40
C MET A 61 -7.19 -7.03 -10.63
N VAL A 62 -6.56 -8.19 -10.54
CA VAL A 62 -6.44 -9.13 -11.66
C VAL A 62 -7.68 -10.03 -11.76
N THR A 63 -8.13 -10.59 -10.62
CA THR A 63 -9.14 -11.65 -10.61
C THR A 63 -10.57 -11.16 -10.40
N LYS A 64 -10.75 -10.03 -9.73
CA LYS A 64 -12.06 -9.57 -9.27
C LYS A 64 -12.54 -8.31 -9.96
N TRP A 65 -11.66 -7.34 -10.13
CA TRP A 65 -12.03 -6.01 -10.62
C TRP A 65 -11.73 -5.79 -12.10
N GLY A 66 -11.15 -6.78 -12.79
CA GLY A 66 -10.89 -6.70 -14.22
C GLY A 66 -9.95 -5.57 -14.64
N LEU A 67 -9.00 -5.20 -13.77
CA LEU A 67 -8.10 -4.06 -13.99
C LEU A 67 -6.78 -4.45 -14.67
N SER A 68 -6.57 -5.73 -14.95
CA SER A 68 -5.42 -6.19 -15.72
C SER A 68 -5.74 -6.26 -17.20
N THR A 69 -4.97 -5.58 -18.02
CA THR A 69 -5.13 -5.59 -19.48
C THR A 69 -4.81 -6.97 -20.06
N ALA A 70 -3.84 -7.67 -19.49
CA ALA A 70 -3.41 -8.99 -19.97
C ALA A 70 -4.45 -10.09 -19.71
N ILE A 71 -5.17 -10.01 -18.60
CA ILE A 71 -6.20 -10.97 -18.21
C ILE A 71 -7.57 -10.56 -18.73
N GLY A 72 -7.80 -9.26 -18.84
CA GLY A 72 -9.07 -8.69 -19.32
C GLY A 72 -10.11 -8.52 -18.20
N PRO A 73 -11.28 -7.98 -18.58
CA PRO A 73 -12.32 -7.62 -17.62
C PRO A 73 -13.25 -8.81 -17.31
N MET A 74 -12.68 -9.87 -16.78
CA MET A 74 -13.41 -11.06 -16.34
C MET A 74 -13.15 -11.33 -14.87
N LYS A 75 -14.16 -11.83 -14.18
CA LYS A 75 -14.02 -12.27 -12.79
C LYS A 75 -13.54 -13.72 -12.75
N TYR A 76 -12.42 -13.93 -12.10
CA TYR A 76 -11.81 -15.24 -11.88
C TYR A 76 -11.71 -15.58 -10.38
N ASP A 77 -12.45 -14.88 -9.55
CA ASP A 77 -12.50 -15.13 -8.13
C ASP A 77 -13.34 -16.39 -7.89
N GLU A 78 -12.73 -17.40 -7.35
CA GLU A 78 -13.48 -18.51 -6.78
C GLU A 78 -14.04 -18.01 -5.45
N GLU A 79 -15.31 -17.69 -5.43
CA GLU A 79 -16.03 -17.54 -4.19
C GLU A 79 -16.00 -18.90 -3.47
N SER A 80 -14.94 -19.11 -2.72
CA SER A 80 -14.87 -20.16 -1.72
C SER A 80 -15.69 -19.76 -0.50
N ASP A 81 -16.85 -19.17 -0.72
CA ASP A 81 -17.72 -18.69 0.31
C ASP A 81 -18.74 -19.73 0.76
N GLU A 82 -18.35 -20.98 0.80
CA GLU A 82 -19.09 -21.90 1.63
C GLU A 82 -18.14 -22.82 2.40
N PRO A 83 -17.81 -22.46 3.65
CA PRO A 83 -17.06 -23.36 4.51
C PRO A 83 -17.86 -24.62 4.86
N PHE A 84 -19.08 -24.75 4.39
CA PHE A 84 -20.00 -25.78 4.81
C PHE A 84 -20.14 -26.96 3.84
N LEU A 85 -19.65 -26.86 2.63
CA LEU A 85 -19.78 -27.92 1.64
C LEU A 85 -18.43 -28.53 1.23
N GLY A 86 -17.51 -28.63 2.17
CA GLY A 86 -16.24 -29.35 1.99
C GLY A 86 -16.38 -30.86 1.73
N ARG A 87 -17.42 -31.29 1.03
CA ARG A 87 -17.66 -32.71 0.83
C ARG A 87 -18.00 -33.15 -0.56
N SER A 88 -18.01 -32.31 -1.52
CA SER A 88 -17.96 -32.78 -2.88
C SER A 88 -16.55 -32.59 -3.42
N ALA A 89 -15.64 -33.42 -2.94
CA ALA A 89 -14.33 -33.58 -3.51
C ALA A 89 -14.34 -34.01 -4.99
N SER A 90 -15.50 -34.12 -5.56
CA SER A 90 -15.75 -34.43 -6.95
C SER A 90 -16.42 -33.30 -7.71
N SER A 91 -16.72 -32.20 -7.09
CA SER A 91 -16.95 -30.99 -7.87
C SER A 91 -15.62 -30.60 -8.42
N GLN A 92 -15.36 -31.04 -9.62
CA GLN A 92 -14.45 -30.37 -10.49
C GLN A 92 -14.78 -28.89 -10.30
N SER A 93 -13.96 -28.20 -9.54
CA SER A 93 -13.91 -26.77 -9.64
C SER A 93 -13.79 -26.53 -11.13
N LYS A 94 -14.80 -25.99 -11.75
CA LYS A 94 -14.68 -25.45 -13.11
C LYS A 94 -13.80 -24.22 -12.97
N GLY A 95 -12.67 -24.49 -12.34
CA GLY A 95 -11.65 -23.55 -12.06
C GLY A 95 -11.05 -23.13 -13.37
N ILE A 96 -10.44 -22.06 -13.27
CA ILE A 96 -9.51 -21.42 -14.17
C ILE A 96 -8.58 -22.50 -14.72
N SER A 97 -8.38 -22.55 -16.04
CA SER A 97 -7.40 -23.44 -16.64
C SER A 97 -6.00 -23.19 -16.07
N ASP A 98 -5.13 -24.19 -16.03
CA ASP A 98 -3.77 -24.04 -15.54
C ASP A 98 -3.00 -22.92 -16.25
N GLN A 99 -3.21 -22.75 -17.55
CA GLN A 99 -2.62 -21.65 -18.32
C GLN A 99 -3.11 -20.28 -17.87
N THR A 100 -4.39 -20.15 -17.60
CA THR A 100 -4.97 -18.90 -17.10
C THR A 100 -4.49 -18.62 -15.68
N ALA A 101 -4.45 -19.62 -14.81
CA ALA A 101 -3.92 -19.49 -13.46
C ALA A 101 -2.46 -19.01 -13.47
N GLU A 102 -1.65 -19.54 -14.35
CA GLU A 102 -0.26 -19.10 -14.53
C GLU A 102 -0.17 -17.64 -15.00
N LYS A 103 -1.00 -17.23 -15.94
CA LYS A 103 -1.07 -15.83 -16.37
C LYS A 103 -1.49 -14.88 -15.24
N ILE A 104 -2.47 -15.29 -14.44
CA ILE A 104 -2.93 -14.54 -13.27
C ILE A 104 -1.78 -14.36 -12.29
N ASP A 105 -1.06 -15.42 -11.94
CA ASP A 105 0.07 -15.37 -11.02
C ASP A 105 1.18 -14.45 -11.55
N LYS A 106 1.48 -14.49 -12.82
CA LYS A 106 2.46 -13.60 -13.47
C LYS A 106 2.06 -12.14 -13.39
N GLU A 107 0.77 -11.84 -13.64
CA GLU A 107 0.25 -10.48 -13.55
C GLU A 107 0.27 -9.94 -12.13
N ILE A 108 -0.12 -10.74 -11.16
CA ILE A 108 -0.06 -10.37 -9.74
C ILE A 108 1.39 -10.05 -9.33
N LYS A 109 2.32 -10.94 -9.69
CA LYS A 109 3.74 -10.73 -9.41
C LYS A 109 4.27 -9.46 -10.07
N LYS A 110 3.90 -9.22 -11.32
CA LYS A 110 4.30 -8.00 -12.04
C LYS A 110 3.81 -6.74 -11.35
N ILE A 111 2.55 -6.69 -10.93
CA ILE A 111 1.97 -5.55 -10.21
C ILE A 111 2.75 -5.31 -8.92
N ILE A 112 3.01 -6.35 -8.14
CA ILE A 112 3.77 -6.25 -6.88
C ILE A 112 5.19 -5.77 -7.14
N ASP A 113 5.91 -6.38 -8.10
CA ASP A 113 7.28 -6.00 -8.42
C ASP A 113 7.38 -4.54 -8.90
N ASP A 114 6.46 -4.11 -9.76
CA ASP A 114 6.42 -2.74 -10.27
C ASP A 114 6.14 -1.72 -9.14
N CYS A 115 5.18 -2.03 -8.27
CA CYS A 115 4.89 -1.18 -7.11
C CYS A 115 6.05 -1.14 -6.11
N TYR A 116 6.70 -2.27 -5.87
CA TYR A 116 7.86 -2.34 -4.99
C TYR A 116 9.03 -1.51 -5.52
N LYS A 117 9.33 -1.63 -6.81
CA LYS A 117 10.39 -0.83 -7.47
C LYS A 117 10.07 0.66 -7.42
N ARG A 118 8.82 1.03 -7.68
CA ARG A 118 8.38 2.44 -7.62
C ARG A 118 8.52 3.01 -6.22
N ALA A 119 8.06 2.29 -5.21
CA ALA A 119 8.18 2.71 -3.81
C ALA A 119 9.66 2.81 -3.38
N THR A 120 10.49 1.85 -3.79
CA THR A 120 11.93 1.87 -3.52
C THR A 120 12.60 3.10 -4.14
N LYS A 121 12.27 3.42 -5.38
CA LYS A 121 12.79 4.60 -6.05
C LYS A 121 12.42 5.90 -5.34
N ILE A 122 11.14 6.04 -4.96
CA ILE A 122 10.66 7.22 -4.24
C ILE A 122 11.41 7.39 -2.92
N LEU A 123 11.60 6.32 -2.15
CA LEU A 123 12.29 6.37 -0.87
C LEU A 123 13.80 6.61 -1.03
N LYS A 124 14.43 6.01 -2.00
CA LYS A 124 15.85 6.28 -2.31
C LYS A 124 16.10 7.72 -2.76
N ASP A 125 15.23 8.27 -3.58
CA ASP A 125 15.33 9.66 -4.03
C ASP A 125 15.10 10.66 -2.87
N ASN A 126 14.51 10.21 -1.76
CA ASN A 126 14.26 11.00 -0.57
C ASN A 126 14.95 10.43 0.69
N ILE A 127 16.06 9.75 0.50
CA ILE A 127 16.75 9.04 1.59
C ILE A 127 17.16 9.96 2.74
N ASP A 128 17.57 11.19 2.45
CA ASP A 128 17.95 12.17 3.47
C ASP A 128 16.78 12.54 4.36
N LYS A 129 15.57 12.70 3.78
CA LYS A 129 14.33 12.95 4.51
C LYS A 129 13.94 11.75 5.36
N LEU A 130 14.14 10.54 4.83
CA LEU A 130 13.86 9.31 5.55
C LEU A 130 14.78 9.16 6.78
N HIS A 131 16.07 9.43 6.64
CA HIS A 131 17.01 9.44 7.77
C HIS A 131 16.66 10.51 8.79
N LEU A 132 16.35 11.72 8.35
CA LEU A 132 15.95 12.80 9.24
C LEU A 132 14.68 12.46 10.02
N MET A 133 13.70 11.84 9.36
CA MET A 133 12.45 11.39 10.00
C MET A 133 12.73 10.30 11.05
N SER A 134 13.57 9.33 10.71
CA SER A 134 13.97 8.25 11.63
C SER A 134 14.70 8.79 12.86
N GLU A 135 15.68 9.66 12.67
CA GLU A 135 16.43 10.30 13.77
C GLU A 135 15.50 11.16 14.64
N SER A 136 14.60 11.90 14.03
CA SER A 136 13.65 12.74 14.75
C SER A 136 12.65 11.92 15.56
N LEU A 137 12.20 10.78 15.08
CA LEU A 137 11.33 9.85 15.82
C LEU A 137 12.04 9.25 17.03
N VAL A 138 13.33 8.94 16.92
CA VAL A 138 14.13 8.47 18.06
C VAL A 138 14.27 9.55 19.13
N GLU A 139 14.47 10.81 18.73
CA GLU A 139 14.66 11.93 19.64
C GLU A 139 13.35 12.41 20.28
N LEU A 140 12.26 12.47 19.49
CA LEU A 140 11.00 13.08 19.89
C LEU A 140 9.90 12.07 20.23
N GLU A 141 10.14 10.78 19.98
CA GLU A 141 9.21 9.65 20.13
C GLU A 141 8.01 9.69 19.17
N THR A 142 7.46 10.88 18.91
CA THR A 142 6.37 11.10 17.96
C THR A 142 6.65 12.35 17.13
N LEU A 143 6.04 12.41 15.95
CA LEU A 143 6.08 13.58 15.08
C LEU A 143 4.65 14.03 14.77
N ASP A 144 4.36 15.32 14.95
CA ASP A 144 3.11 15.91 14.50
C ASP A 144 3.16 16.31 13.02
N THR A 145 2.04 16.75 12.48
CA THR A 145 1.93 17.15 11.08
C THR A 145 2.88 18.29 10.71
N ALA A 146 3.03 19.29 11.58
CA ALA A 146 3.92 20.44 11.36
C ALA A 146 5.39 20.02 11.32
N GLN A 147 5.79 19.08 12.19
CA GLN A 147 7.15 18.52 12.22
C GLN A 147 7.44 17.68 11.00
N ILE A 148 6.45 16.89 10.52
CA ILE A 148 6.56 16.14 9.27
C ILE A 148 6.71 17.09 8.08
N ASP A 149 5.95 18.17 8.03
CA ASP A 149 6.04 19.19 6.98
C ASP A 149 7.42 19.85 6.96
N ASP A 150 8.00 20.15 8.11
CA ASP A 150 9.36 20.67 8.22
C ASP A 150 10.38 19.69 7.59
N ILE A 151 10.28 18.41 7.89
CA ILE A 151 11.16 17.37 7.34
C ILE A 151 10.97 17.24 5.83
N MET A 152 9.74 17.27 5.36
CA MET A 152 9.44 17.20 3.92
C MET A 152 9.97 18.41 3.15
N ALA A 153 10.08 19.55 3.82
CA ALA A 153 10.74 20.75 3.29
C ALA A 153 12.28 20.70 3.38
N GLY A 154 12.84 19.63 3.96
CA GLY A 154 14.28 19.46 4.15
C GLY A 154 14.85 20.15 5.39
N ALA A 155 14.00 20.59 6.31
CA ALA A 155 14.37 21.24 7.55
C ALA A 155 14.30 20.29 8.75
N LYS A 156 15.04 20.61 9.81
CA LYS A 156 14.85 19.91 11.08
C LYS A 156 13.47 20.23 11.67
N PRO A 157 12.80 19.23 12.26
CA PRO A 157 11.49 19.47 12.87
C PRO A 157 11.59 20.46 14.03
N ARG A 158 10.62 21.37 14.11
CA ARG A 158 10.49 22.31 15.23
C ARG A 158 10.30 21.57 16.56
N ARG A 159 10.80 22.15 17.64
CA ARG A 159 10.55 21.67 19.01
C ARG A 159 9.39 22.45 19.61
N GLU A 160 8.66 21.83 20.53
CA GLU A 160 7.52 22.49 21.21
C GLU A 160 7.92 23.81 21.91
N SER A 161 9.20 23.98 22.28
CA SER A 161 9.71 25.21 22.88
C SER A 161 9.90 26.38 21.91
N ASP A 162 9.80 26.14 20.60
CA ASP A 162 10.03 27.18 19.59
C ASP A 162 8.75 27.97 19.25
N ASP A 163 7.59 27.49 19.72
CA ASP A 163 6.28 28.13 19.44
C ASP A 163 5.89 29.22 20.48
N ASP A 164 6.68 29.38 21.56
CA ASP A 164 6.38 30.37 22.63
C ASP A 164 6.99 31.76 22.37
N SER A 165 7.55 31.98 21.18
CA SER A 165 8.14 33.26 20.78
C SER A 165 7.30 34.05 19.75
N ALA A 166 5.98 33.96 19.79
CA ALA A 166 5.13 34.89 19.08
C ALA A 166 5.06 36.21 19.85
N PRO A 167 5.41 37.34 19.24
CA PRO A 167 5.33 38.61 19.92
C PRO A 167 3.86 38.99 20.19
N LYS A 168 3.60 39.44 21.41
CA LYS A 168 2.32 40.04 21.81
C LYS A 168 2.08 41.33 21.07
#